data_e5e409d9e7394093a51673a1b360dd13
#
_entry.id   e5e409d9e7394093a51673a1b360dd13
#
_cell.length_a   1.000
_cell.length_b   1.000
_cell.length_c   1.000
_cell.angle_alpha   90.00
_cell.angle_beta   90.00
_cell.angle_gamma   90.00
#
_symmetry.space_group_name_H-M   'P 1'
#
loop_
_entity.id
_entity.type
_entity.pdbx_description
1 polymer ?
#
loop_
_entity_poly.entity_id
_entity_poly.type
_entity_poly.pdbx_seq_one_letter_code
_entity_poly.pdbx_strand_id
1 'polypeptide(L)'
;MLYQANASNGSWRGQSFFFQAHYSYDGKYNLDASVRVDGSTNFGAGNKYGTFPYFAARWNISDEKWMDWSDSWLSMLAFRPSYGIYGNSSIGANNQYNRYGNGGMYNGHTVIIPENLSLQSIRWEKSSIWNMGFNLGLFDDMLTVDAEIYGKRTKDLLISDIRIPSANGFATLSKMNGGVMYNKGWEVYISSGKFAKVGKFSMKARFNMSQNFNNVEELNSLYLESVNGAENYQPKNLEYNRRVQIGNALGSIYGLKYKGVYRYDYEHNGYTLNTWSKYGYNETIIVDGEERRAKDYAEFLQYKHTATGRDIKGNPINTAAA
;
A
#
# COMPACT_ATOMS: atom_id res chain seq x y z
N MET A 1 21.02 -37.40 -29.80
CA MET A 1 20.12 -36.53 -29.01
C MET A 1 20.69 -36.45 -27.62
N LEU A 2 21.28 -35.31 -27.24
CA LEU A 2 21.82 -35.12 -25.87
C LEU A 2 20.68 -34.65 -24.98
N TYR A 3 20.26 -35.46 -24.03
CA TYR A 3 19.31 -35.06 -22.99
C TYR A 3 20.07 -34.23 -21.96
N GLN A 4 19.72 -32.93 -21.85
CA GLN A 4 20.15 -32.12 -20.71
C GLN A 4 19.20 -32.38 -19.54
N ALA A 5 19.71 -32.98 -18.50
CA ALA A 5 18.98 -33.09 -17.23
C ALA A 5 19.43 -31.95 -16.30
N ASN A 6 18.54 -31.05 -15.94
CA ASN A 6 18.77 -30.02 -14.94
C ASN A 6 18.14 -30.45 -13.62
N ALA A 7 18.91 -30.50 -12.55
CA ALA A 7 18.39 -30.72 -11.20
C ALA A 7 18.75 -29.52 -10.31
N SER A 8 17.76 -28.99 -9.58
CA SER A 8 17.99 -27.97 -8.57
C SER A 8 17.54 -28.51 -7.22
N ASN A 9 18.35 -28.29 -6.20
CA ASN A 9 18.01 -28.63 -4.82
C ASN A 9 18.07 -27.36 -3.95
N GLY A 10 16.97 -27.01 -3.30
CA GLY A 10 16.91 -25.93 -2.33
C GLY A 10 16.46 -26.48 -0.97
N SER A 11 17.19 -26.18 0.07
CA SER A 11 16.80 -26.56 1.44
C SER A 11 16.76 -25.32 2.34
N TRP A 12 15.77 -25.29 3.22
CA TRP A 12 15.68 -24.31 4.30
C TRP A 12 15.22 -24.99 5.58
N ARG A 13 15.51 -24.37 6.70
CA ARG A 13 15.07 -24.83 8.01
C ARG A 13 14.39 -23.68 8.74
N GLY A 14 13.25 -23.97 9.36
CA GLY A 14 12.53 -23.06 10.23
C GLY A 14 12.44 -23.64 11.63
N GLN A 15 12.42 -22.78 12.63
CA GLN A 15 12.24 -23.10 14.03
C GLN A 15 11.36 -22.05 14.66
N SER A 16 10.39 -22.49 15.49
CA SER A 16 9.48 -21.58 16.16
C SER A 16 9.31 -21.96 17.61
N PHE A 17 9.35 -20.95 18.49
CA PHE A 17 8.98 -21.07 19.87
C PHE A 17 7.84 -20.12 20.14
N PHE A 18 6.86 -20.55 20.91
CA PHE A 18 5.77 -19.67 21.31
C PHE A 18 5.37 -19.90 22.77
N PHE A 19 4.93 -18.81 23.37
CA PHE A 19 4.31 -18.82 24.69
C PHE A 19 3.00 -18.06 24.60
N GLN A 20 1.96 -18.57 25.25
CA GLN A 20 0.65 -17.92 25.33
C GLN A 20 0.12 -18.02 26.76
N ALA A 21 -0.44 -16.92 27.23
CA ALA A 21 -1.16 -16.84 28.50
C ALA A 21 -2.55 -16.25 28.24
N HIS A 22 -3.54 -16.87 28.85
CA HIS A 22 -4.91 -16.37 28.86
C HIS A 22 -5.35 -16.19 30.31
N TYR A 23 -5.99 -15.06 30.60
CA TYR A 23 -6.54 -14.75 31.90
C TYR A 23 -7.97 -14.25 31.74
N SER A 24 -8.90 -14.86 32.46
CA SER A 24 -10.28 -14.43 32.52
C SER A 24 -10.70 -14.17 33.96
N TYR A 25 -11.26 -13.00 34.20
CA TYR A 25 -11.80 -12.62 35.51
C TYR A 25 -13.30 -12.37 35.39
N ASP A 26 -14.06 -13.14 36.15
CA ASP A 26 -15.54 -13.06 36.25
C ASP A 26 -16.27 -13.16 34.88
N GLY A 27 -15.62 -13.73 33.87
CA GLY A 27 -16.14 -13.72 32.49
C GLY A 27 -16.17 -12.33 31.83
N LYS A 28 -15.99 -11.27 32.59
CA LYS A 28 -16.10 -9.88 32.15
C LYS A 28 -14.84 -9.37 31.49
N TYR A 29 -13.69 -9.67 32.09
CA TYR A 29 -12.39 -9.22 31.63
C TYR A 29 -11.59 -10.40 31.16
N ASN A 30 -11.27 -10.43 29.88
CA ASN A 30 -10.43 -11.46 29.29
C ASN A 30 -9.19 -10.80 28.71
N LEU A 31 -8.03 -11.35 29.04
CA LEU A 31 -6.72 -10.87 28.60
C LEU A 31 -5.96 -12.01 27.94
N ASP A 32 -5.44 -11.79 26.77
CA ASP A 32 -4.57 -12.69 26.03
C ASP A 32 -3.22 -12.04 25.82
N ALA A 33 -2.16 -12.74 26.14
CA ALA A 33 -0.81 -12.33 25.83
C ALA A 33 -0.06 -13.51 25.19
N SER A 34 0.61 -13.25 24.09
CA SER A 34 1.47 -14.26 23.47
C SER A 34 2.76 -13.64 22.92
N VAL A 35 3.78 -14.46 22.88
CA VAL A 35 5.03 -14.14 22.18
C VAL A 35 5.43 -15.34 21.33
N ARG A 36 5.81 -15.08 20.10
CA ARG A 36 6.36 -16.06 19.19
C ARG A 36 7.73 -15.60 18.71
N VAL A 37 8.67 -16.51 18.72
CA VAL A 37 10.00 -16.31 18.17
C VAL A 37 10.18 -17.30 17.01
N ASP A 38 10.29 -16.76 15.80
CA ASP A 38 10.48 -17.54 14.59
C ASP A 38 11.90 -17.36 14.05
N GLY A 39 12.53 -18.49 13.72
CA GLY A 39 13.83 -18.54 13.09
C GLY A 39 13.75 -19.13 11.69
N SER A 40 14.52 -18.59 10.76
CA SER A 40 14.63 -19.10 9.41
C SER A 40 16.06 -19.00 8.89
N THR A 41 16.54 -20.08 8.26
CA THR A 41 17.86 -20.10 7.61
C THR A 41 17.89 -19.30 6.29
N ASN A 42 16.75 -18.78 5.85
CA ASN A 42 16.70 -17.93 4.65
C ASN A 42 17.32 -16.54 4.89
N PHE A 43 17.43 -16.12 6.15
CA PHE A 43 18.03 -14.85 6.53
C PHE A 43 19.51 -14.95 6.84
N GLY A 44 20.24 -13.85 6.70
CA GLY A 44 21.65 -13.74 7.08
C GLY A 44 21.87 -14.01 8.57
N ALA A 45 23.12 -14.27 8.95
CA ALA A 45 23.49 -14.77 10.28
C ALA A 45 22.95 -13.92 11.45
N GLY A 46 22.93 -12.59 11.34
CA GLY A 46 22.44 -11.68 12.37
C GLY A 46 20.93 -11.47 12.42
N ASN A 47 20.18 -11.96 11.40
CA ASN A 47 18.76 -11.63 11.21
C ASN A 47 17.86 -12.87 11.17
N LYS A 48 18.37 -14.03 11.57
CA LYS A 48 17.64 -15.31 11.46
C LYS A 48 16.37 -15.35 12.29
N TYR A 49 16.34 -14.69 13.42
CA TYR A 49 15.23 -14.73 14.37
C TYR A 49 14.44 -13.43 14.37
N GLY A 50 13.10 -13.56 14.37
CA GLY A 50 12.14 -12.49 14.58
C GLY A 50 11.30 -12.77 15.83
N THR A 51 11.03 -11.74 16.64
CA THR A 51 10.17 -11.83 17.82
C THR A 51 8.87 -11.08 17.55
N PHE A 52 7.74 -11.74 17.83
CA PHE A 52 6.39 -11.30 17.48
C PHE A 52 5.48 -11.38 18.70
N PRO A 53 5.38 -10.31 19.49
CA PRO A 53 4.44 -10.22 20.60
C PRO A 53 3.02 -9.92 20.11
N TYR A 54 2.03 -10.40 20.86
CA TYR A 54 0.61 -10.12 20.66
C TYR A 54 -0.08 -9.96 22.00
N PHE A 55 -0.96 -8.97 22.11
CA PHE A 55 -1.80 -8.68 23.26
C PHE A 55 -3.22 -8.40 22.78
N ALA A 56 -4.19 -8.98 23.46
CA ALA A 56 -5.59 -8.67 23.26
C ALA A 56 -6.31 -8.60 24.60
N ALA A 57 -7.36 -7.78 24.65
CA ALA A 57 -8.27 -7.74 25.75
C ALA A 57 -9.71 -7.79 25.24
N ARG A 58 -10.61 -8.33 26.06
CA ARG A 58 -12.04 -8.24 25.86
C ARG A 58 -12.68 -7.82 27.18
N TRP A 59 -13.42 -6.75 27.15
CA TRP A 59 -14.23 -6.28 28.24
C TRP A 59 -15.69 -6.42 27.85
N ASN A 60 -16.42 -7.28 28.55
CA ASN A 60 -17.85 -7.43 28.41
C ASN A 60 -18.52 -6.35 29.29
N ILE A 61 -18.83 -5.24 28.68
CA ILE A 61 -19.39 -4.05 29.35
C ILE A 61 -20.83 -4.34 29.83
N SER A 62 -21.59 -5.09 29.04
CA SER A 62 -22.95 -5.50 29.40
C SER A 62 -23.06 -6.26 30.72
N ASP A 63 -21.97 -6.98 31.10
CA ASP A 63 -21.99 -7.79 32.31
C ASP A 63 -21.66 -7.00 33.58
N GLU A 64 -21.47 -5.68 33.47
CA GLU A 64 -21.18 -4.81 34.61
C GLU A 64 -22.46 -4.44 35.35
N LYS A 65 -22.41 -4.46 36.70
CA LYS A 65 -23.55 -4.15 37.56
C LYS A 65 -24.20 -2.82 37.31
N TRP A 66 -23.43 -1.82 36.86
CA TRP A 66 -23.95 -0.50 36.51
C TRP A 66 -24.70 -0.49 35.17
N MET A 67 -24.66 -1.59 34.40
CA MET A 67 -25.39 -1.80 33.14
C MET A 67 -26.70 -2.56 33.31
N ASP A 68 -27.04 -3.07 34.51
CA ASP A 68 -28.26 -3.87 34.78
C ASP A 68 -29.56 -3.19 34.29
N TRP A 69 -29.56 -1.84 34.23
CA TRP A 69 -30.68 -1.08 33.69
C TRP A 69 -30.94 -1.34 32.19
N SER A 70 -29.98 -1.84 31.45
CA SER A 70 -30.05 -2.09 30.02
C SER A 70 -30.44 -3.52 29.64
N ASP A 71 -30.53 -4.45 30.58
CA ASP A 71 -30.76 -5.88 30.35
C ASP A 71 -32.00 -6.21 29.51
N SER A 72 -33.00 -5.33 29.54
CA SER A 72 -34.25 -5.54 28.79
C SER A 72 -34.09 -5.41 27.27
N TRP A 73 -33.04 -4.74 26.80
CA TRP A 73 -32.84 -4.44 25.38
C TRP A 73 -31.41 -4.68 24.89
N LEU A 74 -30.42 -4.66 25.79
CA LEU A 74 -29.00 -4.85 25.48
C LEU A 74 -28.60 -6.28 25.87
N SER A 75 -28.38 -7.15 24.87
CA SER A 75 -27.97 -8.54 25.09
C SER A 75 -26.46 -8.67 25.27
N MET A 76 -25.69 -7.81 24.60
CA MET A 76 -24.23 -7.84 24.65
C MET A 76 -23.68 -6.47 24.30
N LEU A 77 -22.70 -6.02 25.07
CA LEU A 77 -21.82 -4.91 24.69
C LEU A 77 -20.41 -5.29 25.12
N ALA A 78 -19.51 -5.45 24.16
CA ALA A 78 -18.13 -5.78 24.45
C ALA A 78 -17.17 -4.90 23.66
N PHE A 79 -16.06 -4.50 24.30
CA PHE A 79 -14.92 -3.79 23.69
C PHE A 79 -13.72 -4.72 23.59
N ARG A 80 -13.09 -4.75 22.42
CA ARG A 80 -12.01 -5.68 22.10
C ARG A 80 -10.81 -4.97 21.49
N PRO A 81 -9.94 -4.35 22.29
CA PRO A 81 -8.68 -3.83 21.80
C PRO A 81 -7.66 -4.96 21.61
N SER A 82 -6.84 -4.85 20.58
CA SER A 82 -5.69 -5.73 20.39
C SER A 82 -4.52 -5.00 19.74
N TYR A 83 -3.33 -5.48 20.01
CA TYR A 83 -2.09 -5.05 19.39
C TYR A 83 -1.16 -6.24 19.19
N GLY A 84 -0.57 -6.34 18.00
CA GLY A 84 0.37 -7.41 17.72
C GLY A 84 1.37 -7.04 16.64
N ILE A 85 2.49 -7.77 16.67
CA ILE A 85 3.51 -7.72 15.63
C ILE A 85 3.61 -9.10 15.02
N TYR A 86 3.63 -9.18 13.69
CA TYR A 86 3.90 -10.42 12.98
C TYR A 86 4.94 -10.21 11.88
N GLY A 87 5.61 -11.28 11.53
CA GLY A 87 6.70 -11.30 10.57
C GLY A 87 6.34 -12.03 9.30
N ASN A 88 6.95 -11.60 8.20
CA ASN A 88 6.94 -12.28 6.93
C ASN A 88 8.38 -12.64 6.54
N SER A 89 8.60 -13.92 6.18
CA SER A 89 9.89 -14.48 5.78
C SER A 89 9.95 -14.90 4.31
N SER A 90 9.08 -14.38 3.47
CA SER A 90 8.94 -14.78 2.07
C SER A 90 10.07 -14.25 1.19
N ILE A 91 11.29 -14.72 1.43
CA ILE A 91 12.49 -14.30 0.69
C ILE A 91 13.08 -15.38 -0.23
N GLY A 92 12.59 -16.61 -0.14
CA GLY A 92 13.17 -17.75 -0.85
C GLY A 92 14.47 -18.27 -0.22
N ALA A 93 14.85 -19.48 -0.58
CA ALA A 93 16.04 -20.12 -0.06
C ALA A 93 17.32 -19.57 -0.70
N ASN A 94 18.40 -19.56 0.08
CA ASN A 94 19.77 -19.30 -0.38
C ASN A 94 20.06 -17.88 -0.92
N ASN A 95 19.15 -16.90 -0.73
CA ASN A 95 19.40 -15.53 -1.16
C ASN A 95 20.46 -14.79 -0.33
N GLN A 96 20.77 -15.29 0.86
CA GLN A 96 21.85 -14.78 1.72
C GLN A 96 23.25 -15.18 1.23
N TYR A 97 23.36 -16.10 0.27
CA TYR A 97 24.63 -16.57 -0.28
C TYR A 97 24.85 -16.06 -1.69
N ASN A 98 26.14 -15.96 -2.09
CA ASN A 98 26.48 -15.83 -3.50
C ASN A 98 26.18 -17.16 -4.19
N ARG A 99 25.47 -17.12 -5.29
CA ARG A 99 25.24 -18.26 -6.17
C ARG A 99 26.02 -18.06 -7.45
N TYR A 100 26.49 -19.16 -7.97
CA TYR A 100 27.26 -19.19 -9.21
C TYR A 100 26.60 -20.16 -10.18
N GLY A 101 26.54 -19.78 -11.43
CA GLY A 101 25.95 -20.57 -12.50
C GLY A 101 26.84 -20.68 -13.72
N ASN A 102 26.34 -21.40 -14.70
CA ASN A 102 27.04 -21.60 -15.94
C ASN A 102 26.86 -20.37 -16.85
N GLY A 103 27.94 -19.64 -17.11
CA GLY A 103 28.00 -18.49 -18.03
C GLY A 103 28.24 -18.84 -19.50
N GLY A 104 28.17 -20.12 -19.85
CA GLY A 104 28.46 -20.60 -21.19
C GLY A 104 29.87 -21.15 -21.33
N MET A 105 30.39 -21.21 -22.56
CA MET A 105 31.73 -21.66 -22.85
C MET A 105 32.59 -20.54 -23.41
N TYR A 106 33.81 -20.44 -22.92
CA TYR A 106 34.83 -19.55 -23.45
C TYR A 106 36.07 -20.35 -23.73
N ASN A 107 36.52 -20.31 -24.96
CA ASN A 107 37.71 -21.08 -25.45
C ASN A 107 37.71 -22.57 -25.05
N GLY A 108 36.53 -23.24 -25.21
CA GLY A 108 36.37 -24.66 -24.89
C GLY A 108 36.21 -25.01 -23.40
N HIS A 109 36.20 -23.99 -22.50
CA HIS A 109 36.05 -24.17 -21.08
C HIS A 109 34.73 -23.60 -20.56
N THR A 110 34.07 -24.28 -19.61
CA THR A 110 32.88 -23.76 -18.95
C THR A 110 33.22 -22.55 -18.10
N VAL A 111 32.52 -21.45 -18.35
CA VAL A 111 32.65 -20.22 -17.56
C VAL A 111 31.67 -20.26 -16.40
N ILE A 112 32.15 -19.97 -15.20
CA ILE A 112 31.34 -19.83 -14.00
C ILE A 112 31.14 -18.33 -13.71
N ILE A 113 29.92 -17.89 -13.66
CA ILE A 113 29.56 -16.49 -13.38
C ILE A 113 28.69 -16.39 -12.11
N PRO A 114 28.78 -15.29 -11.37
CA PRO A 114 27.86 -15.07 -10.26
C PRO A 114 26.45 -14.82 -10.80
N GLU A 115 25.44 -15.45 -10.19
CA GLU A 115 24.02 -15.33 -10.56
C GLU A 115 23.27 -14.27 -9.75
N ASN A 116 23.72 -13.99 -8.53
CA ASN A 116 23.06 -13.03 -7.64
C ASN A 116 24.06 -12.35 -6.70
N LEU A 117 23.64 -11.17 -6.22
CA LEU A 117 24.27 -10.54 -5.06
C LEU A 117 23.78 -11.21 -3.78
N SER A 118 24.70 -11.52 -2.85
CA SER A 118 24.32 -12.04 -1.54
C SER A 118 23.61 -10.99 -0.70
N LEU A 119 22.54 -11.40 -0.04
CA LEU A 119 21.67 -10.52 0.77
C LEU A 119 21.89 -10.80 2.26
N GLN A 120 23.08 -10.53 2.77
CA GLN A 120 23.46 -10.82 4.16
C GLN A 120 22.70 -9.96 5.17
N SER A 121 22.29 -8.76 4.80
CA SER A 121 21.57 -7.80 5.67
C SER A 121 20.06 -7.96 5.62
N ILE A 122 19.53 -8.87 4.79
CA ILE A 122 18.08 -9.06 4.68
C ILE A 122 17.50 -9.55 5.98
N ARG A 123 16.37 -8.96 6.37
CA ARG A 123 15.71 -9.21 7.64
C ARG A 123 14.20 -9.38 7.46
N TRP A 124 13.53 -9.83 8.52
CA TRP A 124 12.10 -10.02 8.57
C TRP A 124 11.35 -8.72 8.24
N GLU A 125 10.41 -8.82 7.32
CA GLU A 125 9.37 -7.81 7.19
C GLU A 125 8.47 -7.88 8.43
N LYS A 126 8.21 -6.74 9.08
CA LYS A 126 7.43 -6.67 10.32
C LYS A 126 6.20 -5.82 10.12
N SER A 127 5.04 -6.39 10.43
CA SER A 127 3.78 -5.68 10.48
C SER A 127 3.31 -5.53 11.91
N SER A 128 3.17 -4.31 12.39
CA SER A 128 2.47 -3.97 13.62
C SER A 128 1.02 -3.63 13.32
N ILE A 129 0.10 -4.28 14.03
CA ILE A 129 -1.34 -4.06 13.89
C ILE A 129 -1.90 -3.69 15.25
N TRP A 130 -2.71 -2.65 15.27
CA TRP A 130 -3.64 -2.37 16.34
C TRP A 130 -5.07 -2.48 15.81
N ASN A 131 -5.95 -2.90 16.69
CA ASN A 131 -7.35 -3.13 16.36
C ASN A 131 -8.21 -2.76 17.56
N MET A 132 -9.34 -2.10 17.32
CA MET A 132 -10.35 -1.80 18.32
C MET A 132 -11.71 -2.26 17.78
N GLY A 133 -12.22 -3.34 18.36
CA GLY A 133 -13.50 -3.94 18.00
C GLY A 133 -14.57 -3.68 19.06
N PHE A 134 -15.80 -3.54 18.60
CA PHE A 134 -17.01 -3.46 19.43
C PHE A 134 -17.99 -4.53 18.97
N ASN A 135 -18.54 -5.29 19.92
CA ASN A 135 -19.66 -6.17 19.67
C ASN A 135 -20.89 -5.61 20.39
N LEU A 136 -21.97 -5.48 19.66
CA LEU A 136 -23.26 -5.04 20.19
C LEU A 136 -24.32 -6.08 19.84
N GLY A 137 -25.03 -6.58 20.82
CA GLY A 137 -26.21 -7.42 20.69
C GLY A 137 -27.43 -6.71 21.29
N LEU A 138 -28.53 -6.67 20.58
CA LEU A 138 -29.76 -6.02 20.99
C LEU A 138 -30.94 -6.98 20.89
N PHE A 139 -31.89 -6.87 21.83
CA PHE A 139 -33.17 -7.58 21.81
C PHE A 139 -32.99 -9.11 21.69
N ASP A 140 -32.30 -9.72 22.66
CA ASP A 140 -31.96 -11.13 22.64
C ASP A 140 -31.24 -11.57 21.35
N ASP A 141 -30.25 -10.76 20.93
CA ASP A 141 -29.47 -10.95 19.71
C ASP A 141 -30.31 -10.94 18.41
N MET A 142 -31.50 -10.33 18.46
CA MET A 142 -32.26 -10.10 17.23
C MET A 142 -31.55 -9.14 16.29
N LEU A 143 -30.72 -8.24 16.81
CA LEU A 143 -29.83 -7.41 16.04
C LEU A 143 -28.43 -7.50 16.65
N THR A 144 -27.46 -7.92 15.85
CA THR A 144 -26.05 -7.91 16.24
C THR A 144 -25.25 -7.00 15.32
N VAL A 145 -24.38 -6.21 15.92
CA VAL A 145 -23.45 -5.31 15.19
C VAL A 145 -22.04 -5.59 15.66
N ASP A 146 -21.18 -5.93 14.72
CA ASP A 146 -19.74 -6.02 14.92
C ASP A 146 -19.09 -4.86 14.17
N ALA A 147 -18.44 -3.97 14.89
CA ALA A 147 -17.74 -2.83 14.32
C ALA A 147 -16.26 -2.88 14.71
N GLU A 148 -15.39 -2.60 13.76
CA GLU A 148 -13.96 -2.68 13.96
C GLU A 148 -13.24 -1.54 13.25
N ILE A 149 -12.25 -0.95 13.91
CA ILE A 149 -11.30 -0.01 13.33
C ILE A 149 -9.88 -0.56 13.54
N TYR A 150 -9.05 -0.42 12.54
CA TYR A 150 -7.70 -0.96 12.60
C TYR A 150 -6.68 -0.08 11.90
N GLY A 151 -5.44 -0.25 12.32
CA GLY A 151 -4.28 0.29 11.64
C GLY A 151 -3.15 -0.72 11.59
N LYS A 152 -2.55 -0.88 10.42
CA LYS A 152 -1.44 -1.79 10.14
C LYS A 152 -0.28 -1.02 9.56
N ARG A 153 0.87 -1.05 10.21
CA ARG A 153 2.12 -0.49 9.69
C ARG A 153 3.12 -1.60 9.41
N THR A 154 3.47 -1.76 8.15
CA THR A 154 4.46 -2.75 7.70
C THR A 154 5.78 -2.05 7.44
N LYS A 155 6.82 -2.47 8.17
CA LYS A 155 8.20 -1.99 8.02
C LYS A 155 9.06 -3.05 7.37
N ASP A 156 10.16 -2.63 6.78
CA ASP A 156 11.13 -3.52 6.13
C ASP A 156 10.48 -4.36 5.03
N LEU A 157 9.57 -3.75 4.24
CA LEU A 157 8.90 -4.42 3.13
C LEU A 157 9.88 -5.20 2.28
N LEU A 158 9.59 -6.47 2.05
CA LEU A 158 10.39 -7.36 1.20
C LEU A 158 10.02 -7.13 -0.27
N ILE A 159 10.82 -6.32 -0.94
CA ILE A 159 10.63 -5.95 -2.35
C ILE A 159 11.49 -6.86 -3.22
N SER A 160 10.95 -7.28 -4.37
CA SER A 160 11.62 -8.21 -5.31
C SER A 160 12.01 -7.51 -6.61
N ASP A 161 12.97 -8.11 -7.30
CA ASP A 161 13.31 -7.82 -8.70
C ASP A 161 13.63 -6.34 -8.98
N ILE A 162 14.41 -5.73 -8.06
CA ILE A 162 14.81 -4.33 -8.17
C ILE A 162 15.89 -4.21 -9.24
N ARG A 163 15.66 -3.37 -10.23
CA ARG A 163 16.68 -3.04 -11.23
C ARG A 163 17.81 -2.26 -10.58
N ILE A 164 19.04 -2.64 -10.86
CA ILE A 164 20.23 -1.97 -10.36
C ILE A 164 21.12 -1.57 -11.55
N PRO A 165 21.99 -0.56 -11.37
CA PRO A 165 22.93 -0.16 -12.44
C PRO A 165 23.76 -1.34 -12.93
N SER A 166 23.82 -1.54 -14.23
CA SER A 166 24.53 -2.65 -14.88
C SER A 166 26.03 -2.68 -14.61
N ALA A 167 26.61 -1.55 -14.18
CA ALA A 167 28.00 -1.46 -13.77
C ALA A 167 28.36 -2.42 -12.59
N ASN A 168 27.36 -2.87 -11.83
CA ASN A 168 27.52 -3.85 -10.76
C ASN A 168 27.66 -5.31 -11.27
N GLY A 169 27.54 -5.55 -12.57
CA GLY A 169 27.57 -6.89 -13.15
C GLY A 169 26.28 -7.70 -13.03
N PHE A 170 25.23 -7.12 -12.45
CA PHE A 170 23.92 -7.75 -12.27
C PHE A 170 22.82 -6.86 -12.82
N ALA A 171 21.77 -7.46 -13.39
CA ALA A 171 20.63 -6.72 -13.91
C ALA A 171 19.64 -6.34 -12.81
N THR A 172 19.48 -7.21 -11.82
CA THR A 172 18.50 -7.04 -10.74
C THR A 172 19.06 -7.52 -9.40
N LEU A 173 18.53 -6.92 -8.33
CA LEU A 173 18.66 -7.42 -6.97
C LEU A 173 17.42 -8.27 -6.68
N SER A 174 17.60 -9.51 -6.26
CA SER A 174 16.49 -10.46 -6.09
C SER A 174 15.50 -10.04 -5.02
N LYS A 175 15.97 -9.51 -3.89
CA LYS A 175 15.15 -8.96 -2.81
C LYS A 175 15.89 -7.92 -2.00
N MET A 176 15.13 -6.99 -1.38
CA MET A 176 15.65 -6.08 -0.36
C MET A 176 14.54 -5.69 0.61
N ASN A 177 14.94 -5.27 1.83
CA ASN A 177 14.05 -4.54 2.71
C ASN A 177 14.07 -3.07 2.29
N GLY A 178 12.96 -2.55 1.79
CA GLY A 178 13.03 -1.28 1.09
C GLY A 178 11.88 -0.32 1.30
N GLY A 179 11.03 -0.49 2.31
CA GLY A 179 9.93 0.44 2.47
C GLY A 179 9.11 0.29 3.74
N VAL A 180 8.22 1.27 3.92
CA VAL A 180 7.22 1.31 4.98
C VAL A 180 5.87 1.64 4.35
N MET A 181 4.86 0.85 4.67
CA MET A 181 3.50 1.05 4.22
C MET A 181 2.53 1.04 5.40
N TYR A 182 1.58 1.95 5.37
CA TYR A 182 0.52 2.06 6.37
C TYR A 182 -0.83 1.77 5.74
N ASN A 183 -1.62 0.93 6.40
CA ASN A 183 -3.00 0.65 6.07
C ASN A 183 -3.85 0.97 7.28
N LYS A 184 -5.00 1.60 7.07
CA LYS A 184 -6.02 1.82 8.10
C LYS A 184 -7.39 1.60 7.50
N GLY A 185 -8.31 1.15 8.32
CA GLY A 185 -9.65 0.90 7.82
C GLY A 185 -10.65 0.71 8.95
N TRP A 186 -11.85 0.46 8.51
CA TRP A 186 -12.96 0.09 9.37
C TRP A 186 -13.82 -0.97 8.69
N GLU A 187 -14.46 -1.78 9.51
CA GLU A 187 -15.36 -2.83 9.09
C GLU A 187 -16.59 -2.81 9.97
N VAL A 188 -17.75 -2.97 9.38
CA VAL A 188 -19.03 -3.09 10.09
C VAL A 188 -19.79 -4.27 9.54
N TYR A 189 -20.19 -5.15 10.41
CA TYR A 189 -21.05 -6.29 10.13
C TYR A 189 -22.31 -6.17 10.95
N ILE A 190 -23.46 -6.23 10.29
CA ILE A 190 -24.77 -6.17 10.92
C ILE A 190 -25.51 -7.44 10.55
N SER A 191 -26.03 -8.14 11.56
CA SER A 191 -26.82 -9.36 11.34
C SER A 191 -28.12 -9.29 12.15
N SER A 192 -29.22 -9.66 11.53
CA SER A 192 -30.46 -9.87 12.25
C SER A 192 -30.59 -11.31 12.71
N GLY A 193 -31.23 -11.52 13.83
CA GLY A 193 -31.83 -12.79 14.19
C GLY A 193 -32.94 -13.21 13.21
N LYS A 194 -33.71 -14.19 13.57
CA LYS A 194 -34.90 -14.57 12.80
C LYS A 194 -36.04 -13.58 13.07
N PHE A 195 -36.17 -12.55 12.25
CA PHE A 195 -37.15 -11.49 12.45
C PHE A 195 -38.51 -11.76 11.78
N ALA A 196 -38.60 -12.74 10.89
CA ALA A 196 -39.88 -13.15 10.32
C ALA A 196 -39.96 -14.69 10.32
N LYS A 197 -41.04 -15.22 10.89
CA LYS A 197 -41.34 -16.63 10.89
C LYS A 197 -42.81 -16.83 10.54
N VAL A 198 -43.10 -17.40 9.35
CA VAL A 198 -44.45 -17.74 8.89
C VAL A 198 -44.46 -19.21 8.53
N GLY A 199 -45.07 -20.03 9.39
CA GLY A 199 -45.07 -21.46 9.24
C GLY A 199 -43.65 -22.04 9.29
N LYS A 200 -43.21 -22.66 8.19
CA LYS A 200 -41.84 -23.20 8.02
C LYS A 200 -40.85 -22.17 7.48
N PHE A 201 -41.31 -21.00 7.08
CA PHE A 201 -40.45 -19.93 6.55
C PHE A 201 -39.84 -19.09 7.66
N SER A 202 -38.54 -18.85 7.59
CA SER A 202 -37.84 -17.91 8.47
C SER A 202 -36.86 -17.04 7.67
N MET A 203 -36.76 -15.77 8.01
CA MET A 203 -35.90 -14.80 7.32
C MET A 203 -34.85 -14.24 8.27
N LYS A 204 -33.62 -14.15 7.77
CA LYS A 204 -32.49 -13.43 8.40
C LYS A 204 -31.90 -12.46 7.38
N ALA A 205 -31.44 -11.31 7.83
CA ALA A 205 -30.73 -10.36 7.03
C ALA A 205 -29.29 -10.19 7.54
N ARG A 206 -28.35 -9.99 6.63
CA ARG A 206 -26.95 -9.70 6.95
C ARG A 206 -26.45 -8.61 6.04
N PHE A 207 -25.72 -7.68 6.59
CA PHE A 207 -25.07 -6.59 5.87
C PHE A 207 -23.64 -6.43 6.34
N ASN A 208 -22.71 -6.27 5.43
CA ASN A 208 -21.32 -5.95 5.74
C ASN A 208 -20.84 -4.80 4.89
N MET A 209 -20.04 -3.96 5.47
CA MET A 209 -19.40 -2.82 4.80
C MET A 209 -18.01 -2.63 5.38
N SER A 210 -17.03 -2.37 4.51
CA SER A 210 -15.65 -2.12 4.92
C SER A 210 -14.99 -1.12 4.01
N GLN A 211 -14.01 -0.40 4.55
CA GLN A 211 -13.17 0.49 3.77
C GLN A 211 -11.74 0.43 4.28
N ASN A 212 -10.79 0.26 3.36
CA ASN A 212 -9.37 0.27 3.64
C ASN A 212 -8.69 1.40 2.88
N PHE A 213 -7.84 2.14 3.58
CA PHE A 213 -6.96 3.16 3.03
C PHE A 213 -5.52 2.69 3.20
N ASN A 214 -4.75 2.75 2.14
CA ASN A 214 -3.32 2.47 2.22
C ASN A 214 -2.52 3.72 1.87
N ASN A 215 -1.34 3.81 2.42
CA ASN A 215 -0.39 4.88 2.16
C ASN A 215 1.04 4.32 2.18
N VAL A 216 1.81 4.69 1.18
CA VAL A 216 3.24 4.42 1.12
C VAL A 216 3.96 5.51 1.90
N GLU A 217 4.53 5.17 3.08
CA GLU A 217 5.23 6.14 3.93
C GLU A 217 6.68 6.34 3.49
N GLU A 218 7.36 5.23 3.17
CA GLU A 218 8.77 5.25 2.78
C GLU A 218 9.01 4.19 1.71
N LEU A 219 9.85 4.49 0.74
CA LEU A 219 10.38 3.51 -0.22
C LEU A 219 11.82 3.85 -0.57
N ASN A 220 12.60 2.80 -0.81
CA ASN A 220 13.96 2.94 -1.28
C ASN A 220 13.99 3.61 -2.66
N SER A 221 14.92 4.54 -2.88
CA SER A 221 15.06 5.29 -4.13
C SER A 221 15.31 4.39 -5.35
N LEU A 222 16.11 3.34 -5.21
CA LEU A 222 16.36 2.37 -6.28
C LEU A 222 15.08 1.66 -6.73
N TYR A 223 14.20 1.34 -5.77
CA TYR A 223 12.92 0.74 -6.11
C TYR A 223 11.99 1.73 -6.81
N LEU A 224 11.90 2.97 -6.30
CA LEU A 224 11.10 4.02 -6.93
C LEU A 224 11.53 4.26 -8.37
N GLU A 225 12.84 4.34 -8.63
CA GLU A 225 13.39 4.49 -9.96
C GLU A 225 13.10 3.27 -10.85
N SER A 226 13.25 2.08 -10.31
CA SER A 226 12.96 0.82 -11.02
C SER A 226 11.52 0.70 -11.49
N VAL A 227 10.56 1.16 -10.66
CA VAL A 227 9.12 1.03 -10.93
C VAL A 227 8.57 2.22 -11.74
N ASN A 228 9.02 3.42 -11.43
CA ASN A 228 8.48 4.64 -12.03
C ASN A 228 9.24 5.09 -13.29
N GLY A 229 10.44 4.56 -13.53
CA GLY A 229 11.35 5.07 -14.56
C GLY A 229 11.95 6.43 -14.16
N ALA A 230 12.36 7.22 -15.15
CA ALA A 230 12.95 8.53 -14.91
C ALA A 230 12.01 9.44 -14.10
N GLU A 231 12.59 10.24 -13.20
CA GLU A 231 11.85 11.09 -12.26
C GLU A 231 10.90 12.08 -12.95
N ASN A 232 11.23 12.49 -14.17
CA ASN A 232 10.46 13.43 -15.00
C ASN A 232 9.62 12.74 -16.10
N TYR A 233 9.26 11.47 -15.91
CA TYR A 233 8.43 10.79 -16.90
C TYR A 233 7.09 11.48 -17.05
N GLN A 234 6.82 12.01 -18.24
CA GLN A 234 5.53 12.56 -18.65
C GLN A 234 4.77 11.48 -19.42
N PRO A 235 3.50 11.17 -19.05
CA PRO A 235 2.69 10.24 -19.82
C PRO A 235 2.53 10.77 -21.26
N LYS A 236 2.90 9.94 -22.22
CA LYS A 236 2.68 10.25 -23.64
C LYS A 236 1.26 9.85 -24.03
N ASN A 237 0.66 10.61 -24.93
CA ASN A 237 -0.61 10.25 -25.59
C ASN A 237 -1.79 9.99 -24.65
N LEU A 238 -1.96 10.78 -23.58
CA LEU A 238 -3.06 10.64 -22.61
C LEU A 238 -3.12 9.29 -21.88
N GLU A 239 -2.03 8.54 -21.84
CA GLU A 239 -1.97 7.28 -21.13
C GLU A 239 -1.98 7.48 -19.62
N TYR A 240 -2.67 6.59 -18.92
CA TYR A 240 -2.62 6.51 -17.47
C TYR A 240 -1.56 5.50 -17.05
N ASN A 241 -0.62 5.92 -16.22
CA ASN A 241 0.42 5.06 -15.69
C ASN A 241 0.16 4.77 -14.20
N ARG A 242 0.42 3.54 -13.81
CA ARG A 242 0.55 3.21 -12.39
C ARG A 242 1.87 3.77 -11.92
N ARG A 243 1.83 4.64 -10.94
CA ARG A 243 3.02 5.23 -10.35
C ARG A 243 2.99 5.05 -8.84
N VAL A 244 4.12 4.64 -8.28
CA VAL A 244 4.27 4.56 -6.83
C VAL A 244 4.86 5.87 -6.34
N GLN A 245 4.14 6.55 -5.45
CA GLN A 245 4.57 7.81 -4.86
C GLN A 245 4.49 7.74 -3.35
N ILE A 246 5.51 8.24 -2.68
CA ILE A 246 5.49 8.39 -1.21
C ILE A 246 4.39 9.38 -0.82
N GLY A 247 3.62 9.05 0.21
CA GLY A 247 2.47 9.83 0.65
C GLY A 247 1.15 9.49 -0.05
N ASN A 248 1.16 8.64 -1.08
CA ASN A 248 -0.04 8.22 -1.82
C ASN A 248 -0.33 6.72 -1.63
N ALA A 249 -1.53 6.32 -2.04
CA ALA A 249 -1.92 4.93 -2.03
C ALA A 249 -1.10 4.11 -3.05
N LEU A 250 -0.72 2.88 -2.67
CA LEU A 250 -0.14 1.93 -3.61
C LEU A 250 -1.16 1.61 -4.71
N GLY A 251 -0.73 1.74 -5.95
CA GLY A 251 -1.61 1.55 -7.11
C GLY A 251 -2.34 2.83 -7.56
N SER A 252 -1.95 3.99 -7.04
CA SER A 252 -2.43 5.29 -7.53
C SER A 252 -2.20 5.42 -9.03
N ILE A 253 -3.20 5.94 -9.71
CA ILE A 253 -3.12 6.21 -11.14
C ILE A 253 -2.58 7.63 -11.33
N TYR A 254 -1.52 7.74 -12.10
CA TYR A 254 -0.92 9.01 -12.47
C TYR A 254 -1.23 9.32 -13.94
N GLY A 255 -1.75 10.49 -14.20
CA GLY A 255 -2.11 10.90 -15.57
C GLY A 255 -2.55 12.36 -15.64
N LEU A 256 -2.92 12.78 -16.81
CA LEU A 256 -3.43 14.12 -17.04
C LEU A 256 -4.86 14.25 -16.47
N LYS A 257 -5.08 15.28 -15.69
CA LYS A 257 -6.41 15.62 -15.18
C LYS A 257 -7.15 16.46 -16.22
N TYR A 258 -8.25 15.93 -16.73
CA TYR A 258 -9.11 16.70 -17.61
C TYR A 258 -9.68 17.93 -16.89
N LYS A 259 -9.42 19.12 -17.43
CA LYS A 259 -9.90 20.40 -16.87
C LYS A 259 -11.07 21.00 -17.64
N GLY A 260 -11.42 20.44 -18.79
CA GLY A 260 -12.51 20.92 -19.64
C GLY A 260 -12.10 21.02 -21.11
N VAL A 261 -12.99 21.51 -21.92
CA VAL A 261 -12.81 21.74 -23.36
C VAL A 261 -12.64 23.25 -23.59
N TYR A 262 -11.67 23.60 -24.38
CA TYR A 262 -11.53 24.98 -24.84
C TYR A 262 -12.63 25.28 -25.83
N ARG A 263 -13.40 26.36 -25.59
CA ARG A 263 -14.42 26.84 -26.51
C ARG A 263 -14.03 28.24 -26.97
N TYR A 264 -14.35 28.54 -28.23
CA TYR A 264 -14.20 29.86 -28.75
C TYR A 264 -15.26 30.78 -28.15
N ASP A 265 -14.82 31.90 -27.57
CA ASP A 265 -15.68 32.92 -27.03
C ASP A 265 -15.87 34.03 -28.05
N TYR A 266 -17.03 34.11 -28.64
CA TYR A 266 -17.34 35.09 -29.68
C TYR A 266 -17.46 36.52 -29.13
N GLU A 267 -17.77 36.69 -27.85
CA GLU A 267 -17.88 38.00 -27.22
C GLU A 267 -16.52 38.64 -26.99
N HIS A 268 -15.52 37.82 -26.65
CA HIS A 268 -14.18 38.30 -26.36
C HIS A 268 -13.16 37.90 -27.44
N ASN A 269 -13.63 37.37 -28.55
CA ASN A 269 -12.83 36.99 -29.73
C ASN A 269 -11.60 36.09 -29.37
N GLY A 270 -11.80 35.13 -28.47
CA GLY A 270 -10.74 34.25 -27.96
C GLY A 270 -11.25 32.87 -27.60
N TYR A 271 -10.32 31.98 -27.17
CA TYR A 271 -10.66 30.66 -26.66
C TYR A 271 -10.65 30.66 -25.13
N THR A 272 -11.73 30.20 -24.53
CA THR A 272 -11.82 30.03 -23.07
C THR A 272 -11.88 28.55 -22.72
N LEU A 273 -11.26 28.20 -21.59
CA LEU A 273 -11.42 26.87 -21.01
C LEU A 273 -12.84 26.78 -20.46
N ASN A 274 -13.65 25.86 -21.00
CA ASN A 274 -14.96 25.59 -20.44
C ASN A 274 -14.81 24.79 -19.15
N THR A 275 -14.41 25.47 -18.09
CA THR A 275 -14.51 24.95 -16.73
C THR A 275 -15.88 25.28 -16.22
N TRP A 276 -16.50 24.39 -15.45
CA TRP A 276 -17.70 24.66 -14.68
C TRP A 276 -17.51 25.78 -13.64
N SER A 277 -16.35 26.38 -13.58
CA SER A 277 -16.09 27.52 -12.72
C SER A 277 -16.64 28.79 -13.37
N LYS A 278 -17.51 29.47 -12.65
CA LYS A 278 -18.02 30.83 -12.90
C LYS A 278 -16.93 31.90 -13.01
N TYR A 279 -15.68 31.50 -12.90
CA TYR A 279 -14.53 32.41 -12.84
C TYR A 279 -13.75 32.25 -14.14
N GLY A 280 -13.69 33.32 -14.88
CA GLY A 280 -12.98 33.41 -16.13
C GLY A 280 -11.54 32.92 -16.02
N TYR A 281 -10.91 32.79 -17.14
CA TYR A 281 -9.55 32.35 -17.30
C TYR A 281 -8.61 33.09 -16.32
N ASN A 282 -7.99 32.36 -15.41
CA ASN A 282 -7.22 32.93 -14.28
C ASN A 282 -5.71 32.64 -14.38
N GLU A 283 -5.24 32.31 -15.57
CA GLU A 283 -3.82 31.98 -15.77
C GLU A 283 -2.99 33.25 -15.93
N THR A 284 -1.84 33.27 -15.29
CA THR A 284 -0.87 34.34 -15.39
C THR A 284 0.17 34.01 -16.44
N ILE A 285 0.61 35.03 -17.14
CA ILE A 285 1.69 35.01 -18.12
C ILE A 285 2.72 36.07 -17.75
N ILE A 286 3.97 35.89 -18.17
CA ILE A 286 5.01 36.88 -18.02
C ILE A 286 5.23 37.52 -19.39
N VAL A 287 5.04 38.82 -19.47
CA VAL A 287 5.26 39.64 -20.65
C VAL A 287 6.21 40.75 -20.27
N ASP A 288 7.33 40.83 -20.97
CA ASP A 288 8.39 41.86 -20.73
C ASP A 288 8.91 41.89 -19.28
N GLY A 289 8.87 40.69 -18.60
CA GLY A 289 9.31 40.54 -17.21
C GLY A 289 8.26 40.87 -16.15
N GLU A 290 7.08 41.30 -16.54
CA GLU A 290 5.96 41.54 -15.61
C GLU A 290 4.95 40.43 -15.65
N GLU A 291 4.52 39.96 -14.46
CA GLU A 291 3.47 38.98 -14.32
C GLU A 291 2.09 39.63 -14.40
N ARG A 292 1.27 39.22 -15.35
CA ARG A 292 -0.11 39.66 -15.48
C ARG A 292 -1.03 38.52 -15.93
N ARG A 293 -2.32 38.71 -15.77
CA ARG A 293 -3.32 37.75 -16.30
C ARG A 293 -3.32 37.83 -17.83
N ALA A 294 -3.41 36.65 -18.45
CA ALA A 294 -3.67 36.55 -19.88
C ALA A 294 -5.03 37.16 -20.20
N LYS A 295 -5.15 37.94 -21.23
CA LYS A 295 -6.40 38.56 -21.68
C LYS A 295 -7.37 37.52 -22.20
N ASP A 296 -6.85 36.54 -22.91
CA ASP A 296 -7.58 35.41 -23.47
C ASP A 296 -6.69 34.16 -23.60
N TYR A 297 -7.28 33.08 -24.07
CA TYR A 297 -6.56 31.84 -24.25
C TYR A 297 -5.51 31.87 -25.37
N ALA A 298 -5.74 32.64 -26.40
CA ALA A 298 -4.78 32.78 -27.48
C ALA A 298 -3.50 33.45 -26.99
N GLU A 299 -3.63 34.49 -26.15
CA GLU A 299 -2.50 35.15 -25.50
C GLU A 299 -1.78 34.17 -24.55
N PHE A 300 -2.51 33.41 -23.77
CA PHE A 300 -1.92 32.41 -22.91
C PHE A 300 -1.12 31.36 -23.69
N LEU A 301 -1.67 30.81 -24.77
CA LEU A 301 -0.93 29.89 -25.63
C LEU A 301 0.31 30.51 -26.24
N GLN A 302 0.24 31.77 -26.60
CA GLN A 302 1.36 32.47 -27.15
C GLN A 302 2.57 32.54 -26.17
N TYR A 303 2.30 32.66 -24.89
CA TYR A 303 3.33 32.84 -23.85
C TYR A 303 3.65 31.59 -23.01
N LYS A 304 2.75 30.62 -22.95
CA LYS A 304 2.95 29.43 -22.10
C LYS A 304 2.98 28.08 -22.80
N HIS A 305 2.63 27.95 -24.06
CA HIS A 305 2.27 26.64 -24.57
C HIS A 305 2.85 26.21 -25.90
N THR A 306 4.00 26.62 -26.25
CA THR A 306 4.64 25.87 -27.33
C THR A 306 5.69 24.96 -26.75
N ALA A 307 5.52 23.67 -26.97
CA ALA A 307 6.47 22.62 -26.61
C ALA A 307 7.87 22.83 -27.21
N THR A 308 8.02 23.84 -28.05
CA THR A 308 9.25 24.21 -28.74
C THR A 308 9.92 25.46 -28.15
N GLY A 309 9.32 26.09 -27.14
CA GLY A 309 9.82 27.38 -26.61
C GLY A 309 9.66 28.54 -27.57
N ARG A 310 8.80 28.42 -28.56
CA ARG A 310 8.47 29.46 -29.54
C ARG A 310 6.96 29.64 -29.68
N ASP A 311 6.52 30.88 -29.90
CA ASP A 311 5.11 31.15 -30.21
C ASP A 311 4.72 30.65 -31.61
N ILE A 312 3.44 30.77 -31.97
CA ILE A 312 2.94 30.38 -33.30
C ILE A 312 3.53 31.20 -34.45
N LYS A 313 4.16 32.33 -34.14
CA LYS A 313 4.87 33.20 -35.08
C LYS A 313 6.38 32.91 -35.12
N GLY A 314 6.84 31.95 -34.32
CA GLY A 314 8.23 31.54 -34.26
C GLY A 314 9.11 32.37 -33.32
N ASN A 315 8.56 33.31 -32.56
CA ASN A 315 9.32 34.09 -31.58
C ASN A 315 9.64 33.27 -30.33
N PRO A 316 10.79 33.48 -29.69
CA PRO A 316 11.12 32.81 -28.44
C PRO A 316 10.08 33.14 -27.37
N ILE A 317 9.56 32.11 -26.71
CA ILE A 317 8.72 32.26 -25.52
C ILE A 317 9.64 32.37 -24.33
N ASN A 318 9.34 33.30 -23.43
CA ASN A 318 10.07 33.40 -22.18
C ASN A 318 9.77 32.15 -21.29
N THR A 319 10.72 31.22 -21.28
CA THR A 319 10.62 29.95 -20.50
C THR A 319 10.91 30.13 -19.02
N ALA A 320 11.22 31.33 -18.56
CA ALA A 320 11.51 31.62 -17.15
C ALA A 320 10.29 31.49 -16.22
N ALA A 321 9.14 31.07 -16.76
CA ALA A 321 7.90 30.92 -16.03
C ALA A 321 7.33 29.48 -16.10
N ALA A 322 8.16 28.47 -16.39
CA ALA A 322 7.76 27.06 -16.36
C ALA A 322 8.21 26.40 -15.06
#